data_f2928b82377c396e9fa041e58c482f89
#
_entry.id   f2928b82377c396e9fa041e58c482f89
#
_cell.length_a   1.000
_cell.length_b   1.000
_cell.length_c   1.000
_cell.angle_alpha   90.00
_cell.angle_beta   90.00
_cell.angle_gamma   90.00
#
_symmetry.space_group_name_H-M   'P 1'
#
loop_
_entity.id
_entity.type
_entity.pdbx_description
1 polymer ?
#
loop_
_entity_poly.entity_id
_entity_poly.type
_entity_poly.pdbx_seq_one_letter_code
_entity_poly.pdbx_strand_id
1 'polypeptide(L)'
;MYSAVMPSSPPLGDELLGLVARLNRWATRQARLEAPPAQVRLLAQIHELGPVRIGDLALADHTSQPTMTTQVRRLEEHGWAKRSADAEDARASLITITALGSEILAGARRSRAEALRPVIDALTPYDRDRLRDAVDVLTAVVDAATSPPAASATEGSPPSAPSPFPRPHE
;
A
#
# COMPACT_ATOMS: atom_id res chain seq x y z
N MET A 1 -1.19 -7.38 -48.83
CA MET A 1 -1.79 -8.15 -47.70
C MET A 1 -1.39 -7.46 -46.40
N TYR A 2 -2.26 -6.56 -45.92
CA TYR A 2 -2.04 -5.90 -44.61
C TYR A 2 -2.59 -6.85 -43.54
N SER A 3 -1.68 -7.47 -42.78
CA SER A 3 -2.06 -8.21 -41.56
C SER A 3 -2.42 -7.19 -40.49
N ALA A 4 -3.69 -7.05 -40.20
CA ALA A 4 -4.17 -6.24 -39.08
C ALA A 4 -3.71 -6.93 -37.80
N VAL A 5 -2.69 -6.37 -37.15
CA VAL A 5 -2.32 -6.71 -35.79
C VAL A 5 -3.49 -6.24 -34.91
N MET A 6 -4.32 -7.19 -34.49
CA MET A 6 -5.35 -6.95 -33.49
C MET A 6 -4.63 -6.44 -32.22
N PRO A 7 -5.03 -5.30 -31.65
CA PRO A 7 -4.47 -4.87 -30.39
C PRO A 7 -4.77 -5.95 -29.34
N SER A 8 -3.75 -6.56 -28.78
CA SER A 8 -3.89 -7.46 -27.63
C SER A 8 -4.50 -6.65 -26.48
N SER A 9 -5.54 -7.20 -25.84
CA SER A 9 -6.08 -6.58 -24.62
C SER A 9 -4.95 -6.33 -23.62
N PRO A 10 -4.96 -5.18 -22.93
CA PRO A 10 -3.93 -4.89 -21.96
C PRO A 10 -3.90 -5.99 -20.86
N PRO A 11 -2.73 -6.25 -20.26
CA PRO A 11 -2.65 -7.19 -19.15
C PRO A 11 -3.66 -6.84 -18.04
N LEU A 12 -4.29 -7.86 -17.44
CA LEU A 12 -5.33 -7.67 -16.41
C LEU A 12 -4.88 -6.73 -15.29
N GLY A 13 -3.60 -6.78 -14.91
CA GLY A 13 -3.03 -5.87 -13.89
C GLY A 13 -3.11 -4.41 -14.31
N ASP A 14 -2.82 -4.08 -15.56
CA ASP A 14 -2.88 -2.71 -16.09
C ASP A 14 -4.32 -2.19 -16.10
N GLU A 15 -5.28 -3.03 -16.53
CA GLU A 15 -6.70 -2.67 -16.54
C GLU A 15 -7.19 -2.41 -15.10
N LEU A 16 -6.87 -3.30 -14.17
CA LEU A 16 -7.25 -3.21 -12.77
C LEU A 16 -6.69 -1.94 -12.13
N LEU A 17 -5.36 -1.73 -12.22
CA LEU A 17 -4.73 -0.56 -11.60
C LEU A 17 -5.22 0.75 -12.22
N GLY A 18 -5.45 0.77 -13.55
CA GLY A 18 -6.03 1.92 -14.24
C GLY A 18 -7.44 2.24 -13.76
N LEU A 19 -8.29 1.23 -13.59
CA LEU A 19 -9.66 1.38 -13.11
C LEU A 19 -9.69 1.86 -11.64
N VAL A 20 -8.93 1.22 -10.75
CA VAL A 20 -8.83 1.60 -9.34
C VAL A 20 -8.35 3.04 -9.19
N ALA A 21 -7.31 3.44 -9.93
CA ALA A 21 -6.81 4.80 -9.90
C ALA A 21 -7.86 5.82 -10.38
N ARG A 22 -8.62 5.51 -11.45
CA ARG A 22 -9.70 6.37 -11.96
C ARG A 22 -10.82 6.51 -10.94
N LEU A 23 -11.26 5.41 -10.36
CA LEU A 23 -12.32 5.39 -9.34
C LEU A 23 -11.92 6.18 -8.10
N ASN A 24 -10.69 5.97 -7.59
CA ASN A 24 -10.17 6.70 -6.44
C ASN A 24 -10.07 8.22 -6.71
N ARG A 25 -9.58 8.63 -7.88
CA ARG A 25 -9.53 10.05 -8.27
C ARG A 25 -10.93 10.66 -8.35
N TRP A 26 -11.89 9.93 -8.93
CA TRP A 26 -13.27 10.39 -9.02
C TRP A 26 -13.89 10.56 -7.64
N ALA A 27 -13.83 9.53 -6.78
CA ALA A 27 -14.35 9.56 -5.43
C ALA A 27 -13.72 10.69 -4.60
N THR A 28 -12.41 10.92 -4.74
CA THR A 28 -11.69 12.00 -4.06
C THR A 28 -12.17 13.38 -4.50
N ARG A 29 -12.52 13.56 -5.80
CA ARG A 29 -13.06 14.85 -6.31
C ARG A 29 -14.49 15.12 -5.84
N GLN A 30 -15.29 14.08 -5.63
CA GLN A 30 -16.67 14.19 -5.14
C GLN A 30 -16.76 14.31 -3.62
N ALA A 31 -15.76 13.77 -2.91
CA ALA A 31 -15.74 13.75 -1.46
C ALA A 31 -15.52 15.15 -0.86
N ARG A 32 -16.20 15.45 0.24
CA ARG A 32 -15.94 16.62 1.07
C ARG A 32 -14.88 16.26 2.10
N LEU A 33 -13.62 16.51 1.78
CA LEU A 33 -12.49 16.20 2.65
C LEU A 33 -12.21 17.36 3.60
N GLU A 34 -11.97 17.06 4.86
CA GLU A 34 -11.55 18.03 5.89
C GLU A 34 -10.07 18.42 5.76
N ALA A 35 -9.29 17.58 5.06
CA ALA A 35 -7.85 17.78 4.84
C ALA A 35 -7.50 17.69 3.34
N PRO A 36 -6.43 18.35 2.90
CA PRO A 36 -5.95 18.25 1.53
C PRO A 36 -5.68 16.77 1.12
N PRO A 37 -6.05 16.36 -0.11
CA PRO A 37 -5.90 14.97 -0.54
C PRO A 37 -4.47 14.41 -0.39
N ALA A 38 -3.44 15.24 -0.58
CA ALA A 38 -2.05 14.85 -0.39
C ALA A 38 -1.74 14.50 1.08
N GLN A 39 -2.28 15.25 2.03
CA GLN A 39 -2.12 14.98 3.46
C GLN A 39 -2.88 13.72 3.88
N VAL A 40 -4.11 13.52 3.36
CA VAL A 40 -4.87 12.28 3.59
C VAL A 40 -4.11 11.06 3.07
N ARG A 41 -3.48 11.16 1.89
CA ARG A 41 -2.65 10.09 1.33
C ARG A 41 -1.45 9.78 2.21
N LEU A 42 -0.74 10.80 2.68
CA LEU A 42 0.41 10.61 3.57
C LEU A 42 -0.01 10.02 4.93
N LEU A 43 -1.15 10.44 5.48
CA LEU A 43 -1.72 9.83 6.68
C LEU A 43 -2.04 8.34 6.48
N ALA A 44 -2.54 7.95 5.30
CA ALA A 44 -2.79 6.55 4.98
C ALA A 44 -1.47 5.76 4.96
N GLN A 45 -0.42 6.27 4.33
CA GLN A 45 0.91 5.63 4.32
C GLN A 45 1.49 5.47 5.73
N ILE A 46 1.43 6.51 6.57
CA ILE A 46 1.89 6.42 7.96
C ILE A 46 1.07 5.40 8.75
N HIS A 47 -0.23 5.32 8.50
CA HIS A 47 -1.11 4.35 9.15
C HIS A 47 -0.77 2.90 8.76
N GLU A 48 -0.47 2.66 7.49
CA GLU A 48 -0.17 1.33 6.94
C GLU A 48 1.22 0.84 7.32
N LEU A 49 2.21 1.72 7.30
CA LEU A 49 3.60 1.37 7.61
C LEU A 49 3.88 1.30 9.13
N GLY A 50 2.98 1.86 9.97
CA GLY A 50 3.20 1.98 11.41
C GLY A 50 4.25 3.02 11.75
N PRO A 51 4.97 2.90 12.87
CA PRO A 51 6.08 3.76 13.21
C PRO A 51 7.15 3.67 12.12
N VAL A 52 7.39 4.76 11.37
CA VAL A 52 8.18 4.74 10.14
C VAL A 52 9.16 5.91 10.10
N ARG A 53 10.35 5.68 9.56
CA ARG A 53 11.36 6.73 9.36
C ARG A 53 10.99 7.62 8.17
N ILE A 54 11.39 8.90 8.21
CA ILE A 54 11.14 9.85 7.10
C ILE A 54 11.76 9.35 5.78
N GLY A 55 12.93 8.70 5.85
CA GLY A 55 13.58 8.13 4.67
C GLY A 55 12.73 7.05 3.99
N ASP A 56 12.13 6.16 4.78
CA ASP A 56 11.29 5.07 4.29
C ASP A 56 9.97 5.61 3.72
N LEU A 57 9.37 6.63 4.36
CA LEU A 57 8.22 7.34 3.80
C LEU A 57 8.55 8.02 2.46
N ALA A 58 9.72 8.65 2.36
CA ALA A 58 10.16 9.30 1.12
C ALA A 58 10.35 8.27 -0.01
N LEU A 59 10.91 7.11 0.32
CA LEU A 59 11.07 6.00 -0.63
C LEU A 59 9.71 5.46 -1.07
N ALA A 60 8.81 5.18 -0.14
CA ALA A 60 7.47 4.65 -0.43
C ALA A 60 6.61 5.64 -1.25
N ASP A 61 6.80 6.94 -1.08
CA ASP A 61 6.08 7.99 -1.83
C ASP A 61 6.81 8.44 -3.10
N HIS A 62 7.93 7.82 -3.46
CA HIS A 62 8.77 8.19 -4.60
C HIS A 62 9.12 9.68 -4.61
N THR A 63 9.38 10.27 -3.45
CA THR A 63 9.70 11.69 -3.27
C THR A 63 11.05 11.89 -2.59
N SER A 64 11.56 13.13 -2.59
CA SER A 64 12.80 13.44 -1.88
C SER A 64 12.59 13.56 -0.37
N GLN A 65 13.59 13.19 0.42
CA GLN A 65 13.54 13.30 1.88
C GLN A 65 13.28 14.75 2.38
N PRO A 66 13.84 15.83 1.77
CA PRO A 66 13.46 17.19 2.14
C PRO A 66 11.99 17.51 1.90
N THR A 67 11.42 17.03 0.78
CA THR A 67 10.00 17.19 0.48
C THR A 67 9.15 16.44 1.49
N MET A 68 9.48 15.18 1.79
CA MET A 68 8.79 14.39 2.80
C MET A 68 8.86 15.04 4.18
N THR A 69 10.02 15.54 4.59
CA THR A 69 10.18 16.27 5.85
C THR A 69 9.21 17.45 5.96
N THR A 70 9.05 18.21 4.87
CA THR A 70 8.12 19.34 4.82
C THR A 70 6.65 18.88 4.92
N GLN A 71 6.31 17.77 4.26
CA GLN A 71 4.94 17.22 4.33
C GLN A 71 4.61 16.68 5.72
N VAL A 72 5.52 15.92 6.34
CA VAL A 72 5.36 15.41 7.71
C VAL A 72 5.21 16.56 8.71
N ARG A 73 6.04 17.60 8.60
CA ARG A 73 5.93 18.78 9.47
C ARG A 73 4.54 19.40 9.43
N ARG A 74 3.89 19.49 8.25
CA ARG A 74 2.50 19.98 8.14
C ARG A 74 1.51 19.10 8.89
N LEU A 75 1.71 17.76 8.87
CA LEU A 75 0.87 16.86 9.66
C LEU A 75 1.10 17.04 11.17
N GLU A 76 2.35 17.29 11.59
CA GLU A 76 2.70 17.57 13.00
C GLU A 76 2.08 18.90 13.46
N GLU A 77 2.12 19.95 12.63
CA GLU A 77 1.51 21.27 12.90
C GLU A 77 -0.02 21.18 13.10
N HIS A 78 -0.68 20.25 12.41
CA HIS A 78 -2.11 19.96 12.60
C HIS A 78 -2.39 18.97 13.74
N GLY A 79 -1.37 18.39 14.35
CA GLY A 79 -1.51 17.36 15.36
C GLY A 79 -1.97 16.00 14.84
N TRP A 80 -1.89 15.75 13.53
CA TRP A 80 -2.33 14.51 12.88
C TRP A 80 -1.27 13.40 12.88
N ALA A 81 -0.01 13.80 12.98
CA ALA A 81 1.12 12.89 13.18
C ALA A 81 1.98 13.40 14.33
N LYS A 82 2.78 12.52 14.89
CA LYS A 82 3.76 12.85 15.92
C LYS A 82 5.09 12.18 15.61
N ARG A 83 6.14 12.81 16.10
CA ARG A 83 7.51 12.29 16.05
C ARG A 83 7.92 11.73 17.40
N SER A 84 8.55 10.57 17.41
CA SER A 84 9.19 9.97 18.59
C SER A 84 10.63 9.57 18.28
N ALA A 85 11.47 9.45 19.29
CA ALA A 85 12.81 8.90 19.10
C ALA A 85 12.70 7.42 18.69
N ASP A 86 13.61 7.00 17.82
CA ASP A 86 13.79 5.58 17.52
C ASP A 86 14.56 4.92 18.67
N ALA A 87 14.05 3.79 19.17
CA ALA A 87 14.70 3.08 20.28
C ALA A 87 16.02 2.41 19.90
N GLU A 88 16.19 2.11 18.62
CA GLU A 88 17.39 1.45 18.08
C GLU A 88 18.45 2.44 17.58
N ASP A 89 18.04 3.66 17.19
CA ASP A 89 18.93 4.70 16.69
C ASP A 89 18.51 6.07 17.22
N ALA A 90 19.20 6.55 18.25
CA ALA A 90 18.93 7.85 18.86
C ALA A 90 19.05 9.06 17.91
N ARG A 91 19.64 8.87 16.71
CA ARG A 91 19.72 9.92 15.65
C ARG A 91 18.51 9.88 14.72
N ALA A 92 17.74 8.80 14.72
CA ALA A 92 16.55 8.62 13.91
C ALA A 92 15.28 9.01 14.66
N SER A 93 14.27 9.38 13.90
CA SER A 93 12.95 9.66 14.44
C SER A 93 11.92 8.84 13.69
N LEU A 94 10.99 8.29 14.43
CA LEU A 94 9.83 7.56 13.92
C LEU A 94 8.62 8.48 13.87
N ILE A 95 7.91 8.43 12.75
CA ILE A 95 6.66 9.14 12.54
C ILE A 95 5.52 8.16 12.80
N THR A 96 4.54 8.58 13.61
CA THR A 96 3.33 7.82 13.90
C THR A 96 2.10 8.69 13.71
N ILE A 97 1.00 8.08 13.29
CA ILE A 97 -0.30 8.75 13.24
C ILE A 97 -0.84 8.96 14.67
N THR A 98 -1.50 10.08 14.93
CA THR A 98 -2.20 10.33 16.18
C THR A 98 -3.64 9.84 16.14
N ALA A 99 -4.35 9.86 17.28
CA ALA A 99 -5.79 9.60 17.30
C ALA A 99 -6.56 10.58 16.39
N LEU A 100 -6.22 11.88 16.44
CA LEU A 100 -6.82 12.89 15.56
C LEU A 100 -6.51 12.62 14.09
N GLY A 101 -5.27 12.25 13.75
CA GLY A 101 -4.91 11.89 12.37
C GLY A 101 -5.68 10.66 11.88
N SER A 102 -5.92 9.67 12.74
CA SER A 102 -6.73 8.50 12.43
C SER A 102 -8.20 8.87 12.20
N GLU A 103 -8.75 9.82 12.94
CA GLU A 103 -10.10 10.34 12.73
C GLU A 103 -10.24 11.06 11.39
N ILE A 104 -9.28 11.92 11.03
CA ILE A 104 -9.22 12.58 9.72
C ILE A 104 -9.17 11.56 8.57
N LEU A 105 -8.31 10.54 8.70
CA LEU A 105 -8.22 9.47 7.71
C LEU A 105 -9.53 8.69 7.57
N ALA A 106 -10.15 8.31 8.70
CA ALA A 106 -11.43 7.62 8.71
C ALA A 106 -12.55 8.49 8.12
N GLY A 107 -12.59 9.80 8.43
CA GLY A 107 -13.51 10.77 7.85
C GLY A 107 -13.37 10.86 6.32
N ALA A 108 -12.14 10.91 5.83
CA ALA A 108 -11.87 10.93 4.40
C ALA A 108 -12.32 9.63 3.69
N ARG A 109 -12.11 8.47 4.33
CA ARG A 109 -12.60 7.17 3.82
C ARG A 109 -14.13 7.14 3.75
N ARG A 110 -14.83 7.56 4.80
CA ARG A 110 -16.29 7.66 4.84
C ARG A 110 -16.83 8.60 3.76
N SER A 111 -16.27 9.80 3.62
CA SER A 111 -16.72 10.80 2.64
C SER A 111 -16.57 10.30 1.19
N ARG A 112 -15.50 9.55 0.89
CA ARG A 112 -15.34 8.89 -0.43
C ARG A 112 -16.37 7.77 -0.65
N ALA A 113 -16.65 6.97 0.38
CA ALA A 113 -17.66 5.91 0.30
C ALA A 113 -19.07 6.51 0.11
N GLU A 114 -19.39 7.60 0.81
CA GLU A 114 -20.65 8.31 0.63
C GLU A 114 -20.82 8.87 -0.78
N ALA A 115 -19.73 9.39 -1.38
CA ALA A 115 -19.77 9.86 -2.77
C ALA A 115 -20.07 8.71 -3.76
N LEU A 116 -19.61 7.49 -3.48
CA LEU A 116 -19.88 6.30 -4.30
C LEU A 116 -21.29 5.73 -4.13
N ARG A 117 -21.91 5.94 -2.97
CA ARG A 117 -23.20 5.33 -2.63
C ARG A 117 -24.28 5.49 -3.70
N PRO A 118 -24.57 6.70 -4.25
CA PRO A 118 -25.62 6.86 -5.27
C PRO A 118 -25.33 6.03 -6.55
N VAL A 119 -24.05 5.86 -6.90
CA VAL A 119 -23.64 5.08 -8.08
C VAL A 119 -23.85 3.59 -7.83
N ILE A 120 -23.51 3.10 -6.64
CA ILE A 120 -23.70 1.70 -6.24
C ILE A 120 -25.19 1.38 -6.08
N ASP A 121 -25.97 2.30 -5.53
CA ASP A 121 -27.41 2.12 -5.34
C ASP A 121 -28.18 2.05 -6.66
N ALA A 122 -27.66 2.67 -7.73
CA ALA A 122 -28.22 2.60 -9.07
C ALA A 122 -27.91 1.29 -9.82
N LEU A 123 -27.03 0.44 -9.30
CA LEU A 123 -26.72 -0.86 -9.89
C LEU A 123 -27.90 -1.83 -9.74
N THR A 124 -28.04 -2.77 -10.70
CA THR A 124 -28.94 -3.88 -10.54
C THR A 124 -28.53 -4.76 -9.35
N PRO A 125 -29.45 -5.52 -8.72
CA PRO A 125 -29.09 -6.47 -7.67
C PRO A 125 -27.97 -7.43 -8.11
N TYR A 126 -28.06 -7.95 -9.34
CA TYR A 126 -27.06 -8.84 -9.93
C TYR A 126 -25.67 -8.18 -10.04
N ASP A 127 -25.58 -6.95 -10.54
CA ASP A 127 -24.28 -6.25 -10.66
C ASP A 127 -23.70 -5.87 -9.29
N ARG A 128 -24.57 -5.59 -8.32
CA ARG A 128 -24.14 -5.31 -6.95
C ARG A 128 -23.53 -6.53 -6.28
N ASP A 129 -24.10 -7.73 -6.52
CA ASP A 129 -23.55 -8.98 -5.99
C ASP A 129 -22.21 -9.28 -6.66
N ARG A 130 -22.11 -9.13 -7.99
CA ARG A 130 -20.81 -9.27 -8.69
C ARG A 130 -19.76 -8.27 -8.22
N LEU A 131 -20.15 -7.05 -7.89
CA LEU A 131 -19.23 -6.06 -7.32
C LEU A 131 -18.74 -6.51 -5.94
N ARG A 132 -19.59 -7.14 -5.13
CA ARG A 132 -19.21 -7.71 -3.84
C ARG A 132 -18.19 -8.84 -4.02
N ASP A 133 -18.45 -9.76 -4.93
CA ASP A 133 -17.51 -10.85 -5.26
C ASP A 133 -16.16 -10.28 -5.74
N ALA A 134 -16.18 -9.22 -6.56
CA ALA A 134 -14.96 -8.56 -7.00
C ALA A 134 -14.18 -7.91 -5.85
N VAL A 135 -14.86 -7.34 -4.85
CA VAL A 135 -14.21 -6.80 -3.65
C VAL A 135 -13.51 -7.91 -2.85
N ASP A 136 -14.14 -9.08 -2.72
CA ASP A 136 -13.54 -10.23 -2.02
C ASP A 136 -12.28 -10.72 -2.74
N VAL A 137 -12.31 -10.82 -4.07
CA VAL A 137 -11.15 -11.18 -4.89
C VAL A 137 -10.04 -10.13 -4.76
N LEU A 138 -10.37 -8.84 -4.81
CA LEU A 138 -9.40 -7.75 -4.66
C LEU A 138 -8.75 -7.73 -3.27
N THR A 139 -9.53 -8.05 -2.23
CA THR A 139 -9.01 -8.19 -0.87
C THR A 139 -7.96 -9.30 -0.83
N ALA A 140 -8.26 -10.47 -1.37
CA ALA A 140 -7.29 -11.58 -1.44
C ALA A 140 -6.01 -11.21 -2.22
N VAL A 141 -6.13 -10.44 -3.31
CA VAL A 141 -4.98 -9.94 -4.09
C VAL A 141 -4.11 -9.00 -3.24
N VAL A 142 -4.73 -8.07 -2.51
CA VAL A 142 -4.01 -7.14 -1.62
C VAL A 142 -3.31 -7.91 -0.50
N ASP A 143 -4.00 -8.84 0.15
CA ASP A 143 -3.45 -9.65 1.23
C ASP A 143 -2.24 -10.47 0.76
N ALA A 144 -2.34 -11.08 -0.42
CA ALA A 144 -1.23 -11.81 -1.02
C ALA A 144 -0.03 -10.91 -1.39
N ALA A 145 -0.29 -9.70 -1.88
CA ALA A 145 0.75 -8.75 -2.27
C ALA A 145 1.47 -8.12 -1.05
N THR A 146 0.78 -8.00 0.09
CA THR A 146 1.29 -7.39 1.31
C THR A 146 1.83 -8.40 2.32
N SER A 147 1.55 -9.70 2.13
CA SER A 147 2.14 -10.76 2.95
C SER A 147 3.65 -10.84 2.71
N PRO A 148 4.49 -10.90 3.76
CA PRO A 148 5.92 -11.12 3.59
C PRO A 148 6.13 -12.44 2.83
N PRO A 149 7.13 -12.54 1.92
CA PRO A 149 7.42 -13.79 1.25
C PRO A 149 7.67 -14.87 2.31
N ALA A 150 6.93 -15.97 2.21
CA ALA A 150 7.18 -17.12 3.05
C ALA A 150 8.68 -17.46 2.94
N ALA A 151 9.39 -17.40 4.07
CA ALA A 151 10.80 -17.74 4.12
C ALA A 151 10.95 -19.11 3.44
N SER A 152 11.59 -19.12 2.29
CA SER A 152 11.88 -20.35 1.56
C SER A 152 12.57 -21.28 2.54
N ALA A 153 11.85 -22.30 2.99
CA ALA A 153 12.46 -23.38 3.75
C ALA A 153 13.62 -23.88 2.89
N THR A 154 14.83 -23.60 3.32
CA THR A 154 16.05 -24.10 2.70
C THR A 154 16.01 -25.62 2.87
N GLU A 155 15.48 -26.29 1.86
CA GLU A 155 15.61 -27.73 1.74
C GLU A 155 17.07 -28.06 1.55
N GLY A 156 17.56 -28.93 2.46
CA GLY A 156 18.54 -29.94 2.12
C GLY A 156 19.96 -29.46 1.89
N SER A 157 20.77 -29.41 2.96
CA SER A 157 22.17 -29.74 2.81
C SER A 157 22.29 -31.07 2.05
N PRO A 158 23.07 -31.15 0.96
CA PRO A 158 23.34 -32.42 0.33
C PRO A 158 24.10 -33.32 1.29
N PRO A 159 23.84 -34.64 1.32
CA PRO A 159 24.58 -35.56 2.16
C PRO A 159 26.06 -35.55 1.75
N SER A 160 26.93 -35.35 2.73
CA SER A 160 28.38 -35.45 2.56
C SER A 160 28.74 -36.77 1.87
N ALA A 161 29.31 -36.69 0.68
CA ALA A 161 29.89 -37.84 0.00
C ALA A 161 31.07 -38.42 0.83
N PRO A 162 31.17 -39.73 0.94
CA PRO A 162 32.33 -40.38 1.63
C PRO A 162 33.61 -40.11 0.84
N SER A 163 34.66 -39.70 1.56
CA SER A 163 36.00 -39.47 1.02
C SER A 163 36.62 -40.79 0.51
N PRO A 164 37.18 -40.86 -0.73
CA PRO A 164 37.73 -42.08 -1.31
C PRO A 164 39.21 -42.31 -1.02
N PHE A 165 39.83 -41.64 -0.04
CA PHE A 165 41.27 -41.86 0.23
C PHE A 165 41.50 -42.53 1.58
N PRO A 166 42.19 -43.72 1.61
CA PRO A 166 42.67 -44.34 2.83
C PRO A 166 43.86 -43.56 3.41
N ARG A 167 43.89 -43.40 4.74
CA ARG A 167 45.04 -42.86 5.44
C ARG A 167 46.18 -43.85 5.45
N PRO A 168 47.43 -43.48 5.18
CA PRO A 168 48.57 -44.37 5.36
C PRO A 168 48.82 -44.56 6.85
N HIS A 169 49.17 -45.82 7.19
CA HIS A 169 49.65 -46.22 8.49
C HIS A 169 51.10 -45.73 8.68
N GLU A 170 51.35 -45.04 9.78
CA GLU A 170 52.55 -45.17 10.63
C GLU A 170 52.19 -44.84 12.07
#